data_ccd724fef5a88de9df2cf6f6c47851f1
#
_entry.id   ccd724fef5a88de9df2cf6f6c47851f1
#
_cell.length_a   1.000
_cell.length_b   1.000
_cell.length_c   1.000
_cell.angle_alpha   90.00
_cell.angle_beta   90.00
_cell.angle_gamma   90.00
#
_symmetry.space_group_name_H-M   'P 1'
#
loop_
_entity.id
_entity.type
_entity.pdbx_description
1 polymer ?
#
loop_
_entity_poly.entity_id
_entity_poly.type
_entity_poly.pdbx_seq_one_letter_code
_entity_poly.pdbx_strand_id
1 'polypeptide(L)'
;MKVHAMCHECQLFGGNPLRSLMEVEYYESEVTYTTCKAGHKSVVLFNSQKFEILLESSANAILAGFTLEAASSISAAYERFFEFAILVLCKSHGITRKQTDEAFKQVSKQSERQVGAFLFLYLIVFKKTYKLNQDISTTRNKIIHQGHIPTPEEVLSFGDMVYREVLGVVEVFIKEYIEEVRFVVNDDLQSKKSKLPEGTLLSTTGGTKFFSIYTDNQPSYREALELYKMTSDVFAIGCRDDM
;
A
#
# COMPACT_ATOMS: atom_id res chain seq x y z
N MET A 1 -7.68 -10.42 0.20
CA MET A 1 -7.27 -10.09 -1.18
C MET A 1 -6.15 -11.01 -1.60
N LYS A 2 -5.95 -11.20 -2.91
CA LYS A 2 -4.84 -12.01 -3.42
C LYS A 2 -3.69 -11.10 -3.83
N VAL A 3 -2.47 -11.51 -3.49
CA VAL A 3 -1.24 -10.81 -3.81
C VAL A 3 -0.23 -11.82 -4.34
N HIS A 4 0.80 -11.35 -5.02
CA HIS A 4 1.80 -12.24 -5.60
C HIS A 4 3.12 -12.15 -4.82
N ALA A 5 3.71 -13.30 -4.56
CA ALA A 5 5.02 -13.44 -3.96
C ALA A 5 5.88 -14.41 -4.77
N MET A 6 7.17 -14.45 -4.50
CA MET A 6 8.09 -15.37 -5.14
C MET A 6 8.69 -16.34 -4.11
N CYS A 7 8.70 -17.62 -4.43
CA CYS A 7 9.35 -18.62 -3.61
C CYS A 7 10.88 -18.48 -3.75
N HIS A 8 11.55 -18.21 -2.64
CA HIS A 8 12.99 -18.03 -2.61
C HIS A 8 13.76 -19.29 -3.06
N GLU A 9 13.36 -20.46 -2.60
CA GLU A 9 14.01 -21.72 -2.98
C GLU A 9 13.85 -22.02 -4.47
N CYS A 10 12.66 -21.78 -5.05
CA CYS A 10 12.48 -21.92 -6.49
C CYS A 10 13.32 -20.92 -7.30
N GLN A 11 13.56 -19.71 -6.77
CA GLN A 11 14.42 -18.73 -7.42
C GLN A 11 15.88 -19.19 -7.44
N LEU A 12 16.37 -19.74 -6.34
CA LEU A 12 17.75 -20.20 -6.23
C LEU A 12 18.05 -21.42 -7.11
N PHE A 13 17.08 -22.34 -7.23
CA PHE A 13 17.31 -23.65 -7.87
C PHE A 13 16.53 -23.86 -9.18
N GLY A 14 15.58 -23.01 -9.50
CA GLY A 14 14.57 -23.30 -10.52
C GLY A 14 14.81 -22.72 -11.92
N GLY A 15 15.75 -21.83 -12.13
CA GLY A 15 16.12 -21.28 -13.46
C GLY A 15 15.05 -20.43 -14.18
N ASN A 16 13.75 -20.59 -13.90
CA ASN A 16 12.67 -19.80 -14.50
C ASN A 16 11.93 -18.98 -13.42
N PRO A 17 12.06 -17.64 -13.46
CA PRO A 17 11.41 -16.75 -12.48
C PRO A 17 9.89 -16.94 -12.39
N LEU A 18 9.22 -17.26 -13.49
CA LEU A 18 7.77 -17.45 -13.51
C LEU A 18 7.32 -18.67 -12.69
N ARG A 19 8.16 -19.71 -12.59
CA ARG A 19 7.87 -20.90 -11.77
C ARG A 19 7.97 -20.64 -10.27
N SER A 20 8.64 -19.56 -9.87
CA SER A 20 8.74 -19.17 -8.47
C SER A 20 7.56 -18.36 -7.97
N LEU A 21 6.67 -17.92 -8.89
CA LEU A 21 5.51 -17.11 -8.54
C LEU A 21 4.46 -17.91 -7.79
N MET A 22 3.95 -17.28 -6.74
CA MET A 22 2.88 -17.81 -5.90
C MET A 22 1.78 -16.75 -5.79
N GLU A 23 0.52 -17.16 -5.94
CA GLU A 23 -0.60 -16.36 -5.48
C GLU A 23 -0.83 -16.65 -4.00
N VAL A 24 -0.87 -15.62 -3.20
CA VAL A 24 -0.96 -15.70 -1.74
C VAL A 24 -2.15 -14.91 -1.26
N GLU A 25 -2.96 -15.49 -0.40
CA GLU A 25 -4.06 -14.74 0.24
C GLU A 25 -3.49 -13.81 1.31
N TYR A 26 -3.80 -12.52 1.17
CA TYR A 26 -3.41 -11.49 2.12
C TYR A 26 -4.60 -11.09 3.00
N TYR A 27 -4.40 -11.21 4.30
CA TYR A 27 -5.28 -10.71 5.34
C TYR A 27 -4.50 -9.75 6.24
N GLU A 28 -5.14 -9.11 7.18
CA GLU A 28 -4.48 -8.23 8.16
C GLU A 28 -3.61 -9.00 9.19
N SER A 29 -3.59 -10.35 9.09
CA SER A 29 -2.58 -11.14 9.79
C SER A 29 -1.21 -10.78 9.21
N GLU A 30 -0.34 -10.28 10.03
CA GLU A 30 0.97 -9.70 9.66
C GLU A 30 1.91 -10.70 8.96
N VAL A 31 1.53 -11.97 8.91
CA VAL A 31 2.33 -13.10 8.43
C VAL A 31 1.45 -14.07 7.65
N THR A 32 1.83 -14.38 6.42
CA THR A 32 1.15 -15.38 5.62
C THR A 32 2.03 -16.61 5.40
N TYR A 33 1.56 -17.78 5.85
CA TYR A 33 2.19 -19.06 5.55
C TYR A 33 1.69 -19.60 4.22
N THR A 34 2.60 -20.02 3.36
CA THR A 34 2.27 -20.53 2.03
C THR A 34 3.15 -21.70 1.64
N THR A 35 2.69 -22.45 0.64
CA THR A 35 3.45 -23.54 0.02
C THR A 35 3.43 -23.32 -1.49
N CYS A 36 4.61 -23.26 -2.12
CA CYS A 36 4.69 -23.15 -3.56
C CYS A 36 4.34 -24.46 -4.27
N LYS A 37 4.17 -24.42 -5.60
CA LYS A 37 3.87 -25.61 -6.41
C LYS A 37 4.90 -26.75 -6.28
N ALA A 38 6.16 -26.41 -6.00
CA ALA A 38 7.23 -27.40 -5.76
C ALA A 38 7.22 -27.99 -4.33
N GLY A 39 6.27 -27.57 -3.48
CA GLY A 39 6.14 -28.05 -2.11
C GLY A 39 7.00 -27.32 -1.08
N HIS A 40 7.74 -26.28 -1.46
CA HIS A 40 8.53 -25.49 -0.51
C HIS A 40 7.60 -24.64 0.37
N LYS A 41 7.76 -24.80 1.68
CA LYS A 41 7.01 -24.04 2.68
C LYS A 41 7.75 -22.75 3.00
N SER A 42 7.06 -21.62 2.98
CA SER A 42 7.64 -20.33 3.26
C SER A 42 6.66 -19.40 3.96
N VAL A 43 7.22 -18.37 4.56
CA VAL A 43 6.45 -17.27 5.16
C VAL A 43 6.64 -16.04 4.29
N VAL A 44 5.55 -15.40 3.92
CA VAL A 44 5.56 -14.17 3.14
C VAL A 44 5.23 -13.00 4.05
N LEU A 45 6.18 -12.07 4.14
CA LEU A 45 5.97 -10.75 4.74
C LEU A 45 5.83 -9.71 3.64
N PHE A 46 4.83 -8.85 3.73
CA PHE A 46 4.66 -7.76 2.78
C PHE A 46 5.43 -6.52 3.21
N ASN A 47 6.29 -6.04 2.31
CA ASN A 47 7.09 -4.82 2.50
C ASN A 47 6.32 -3.54 2.13
N SER A 48 5.16 -3.66 1.51
CA SER A 48 4.33 -2.51 1.17
C SER A 48 3.59 -1.96 2.38
N GLN A 49 3.40 -0.66 2.39
CA GLN A 49 2.59 0.02 3.38
C GLN A 49 1.10 -0.25 3.17
N LYS A 50 0.30 -0.14 4.20
CA LYS A 50 -1.14 -0.49 4.15
C LYS A 50 -1.89 0.31 3.07
N PHE A 51 -1.54 1.57 2.86
CA PHE A 51 -2.17 2.37 1.82
C PHE A 51 -1.84 1.89 0.39
N GLU A 52 -0.61 1.39 0.15
CA GLU A 52 -0.23 0.83 -1.14
C GLU A 52 -1.03 -0.44 -1.46
N ILE A 53 -1.19 -1.31 -0.47
CA ILE A 53 -1.99 -2.54 -0.57
C ILE A 53 -3.47 -2.23 -0.87
N LEU A 54 -4.02 -1.19 -0.23
CA LEU A 54 -5.39 -0.76 -0.45
C LEU A 54 -5.58 -0.10 -1.83
N LEU A 55 -4.58 0.64 -2.33
CA LEU A 55 -4.58 1.14 -3.71
C LEU A 55 -4.57 -0.01 -4.72
N GLU A 56 -3.75 -1.05 -4.51
CA GLU A 56 -3.77 -2.25 -5.36
C GLU A 56 -5.09 -3.01 -5.26
N SER A 57 -5.70 -3.10 -4.08
CA SER A 57 -7.05 -3.65 -3.91
C SER A 57 -8.09 -2.89 -4.72
N SER A 58 -7.99 -1.56 -4.75
CA SER A 58 -8.89 -0.71 -5.54
C SER A 58 -8.71 -0.95 -7.05
N ALA A 59 -7.47 -1.09 -7.52
CA ALA A 59 -7.17 -1.39 -8.92
C ALA A 59 -7.80 -2.73 -9.33
N ASN A 60 -7.67 -3.77 -8.50
CA ASN A 60 -8.34 -5.06 -8.72
C ASN A 60 -9.86 -4.92 -8.83
N ALA A 61 -10.48 -4.16 -7.93
CA ALA A 61 -11.92 -3.94 -7.94
C ALA A 61 -12.38 -3.17 -9.18
N ILE A 62 -11.63 -2.14 -9.62
CA ILE A 62 -11.91 -1.40 -10.86
C ILE A 62 -11.85 -2.33 -12.07
N LEU A 63 -10.80 -3.13 -12.19
CA LEU A 63 -10.63 -4.05 -13.33
C LEU A 63 -11.69 -5.15 -13.36
N ALA A 64 -12.24 -5.52 -12.20
CA ALA A 64 -13.35 -6.45 -12.07
C ALA A 64 -14.74 -5.80 -12.22
N GLY A 65 -14.84 -4.47 -12.36
CA GLY A 65 -16.09 -3.73 -12.49
C GLY A 65 -16.83 -3.45 -11.18
N PHE A 66 -16.19 -3.68 -10.02
CA PHE A 66 -16.75 -3.43 -8.69
C PHE A 66 -16.48 -2.01 -8.22
N THR A 67 -17.30 -1.07 -8.67
CA THR A 67 -17.05 0.37 -8.48
C THR A 67 -17.19 0.83 -7.03
N LEU A 68 -18.13 0.29 -6.26
CA LEU A 68 -18.33 0.63 -4.86
C LEU A 68 -17.17 0.13 -3.99
N GLU A 69 -16.74 -1.11 -4.20
CA GLU A 69 -15.60 -1.74 -3.51
C GLU A 69 -14.30 -1.01 -3.84
N ALA A 70 -14.13 -0.61 -5.09
CA ALA A 70 -13.00 0.19 -5.52
C ALA A 70 -12.97 1.54 -4.78
N ALA A 71 -14.07 2.27 -4.76
CA ALA A 71 -14.15 3.56 -4.07
C ALA A 71 -13.95 3.42 -2.55
N SER A 72 -14.44 2.35 -1.95
CA SER A 72 -14.22 2.05 -0.53
C SER A 72 -12.74 1.79 -0.24
N SER A 73 -12.06 1.02 -1.11
CA SER A 73 -10.62 0.74 -0.98
C SER A 73 -9.78 2.01 -1.20
N ILE A 74 -10.14 2.87 -2.17
CA ILE A 74 -9.49 4.18 -2.40
C ILE A 74 -9.63 5.07 -1.15
N SER A 75 -10.84 5.14 -0.58
CA SER A 75 -11.09 5.92 0.63
C SER A 75 -10.23 5.44 1.80
N ALA A 76 -10.18 4.12 2.02
CA ALA A 76 -9.36 3.53 3.07
C ALA A 76 -7.85 3.73 2.82
N ALA A 77 -7.40 3.64 1.56
CA ALA A 77 -6.02 3.93 1.19
C ALA A 77 -5.61 5.36 1.55
N TYR A 78 -6.47 6.33 1.22
CA TYR A 78 -6.24 7.72 1.53
C TYR A 78 -6.09 7.98 3.04
N GLU A 79 -6.94 7.37 3.86
CA GLU A 79 -6.83 7.45 5.33
C GLU A 79 -5.52 6.82 5.85
N ARG A 80 -5.17 5.62 5.37
CA ARG A 80 -3.93 4.92 5.79
C ARG A 80 -2.67 5.64 5.30
N PHE A 81 -2.77 6.40 4.22
CA PHE A 81 -1.68 7.25 3.76
C PHE A 81 -1.32 8.33 4.78
N PHE A 82 -2.29 8.98 5.42
CA PHE A 82 -2.00 9.97 6.47
C PHE A 82 -1.34 9.35 7.69
N GLU A 83 -1.65 8.10 8.04
CA GLU A 83 -0.92 7.38 9.11
C GLU A 83 0.57 7.25 8.76
N PHE A 84 0.86 6.80 7.54
CA PHE A 84 2.23 6.70 7.05
C PHE A 84 2.93 8.07 7.03
N ALA A 85 2.27 9.10 6.51
CA ALA A 85 2.82 10.44 6.42
C ALA A 85 3.14 11.02 7.80
N ILE A 86 2.28 10.82 8.79
CA ILE A 86 2.51 11.24 10.19
C ILE A 86 3.76 10.54 10.76
N LEU A 87 3.93 9.23 10.51
CA LEU A 87 5.10 8.49 10.98
C LEU A 87 6.40 9.07 10.40
N VAL A 88 6.44 9.34 9.10
CA VAL A 88 7.61 9.94 8.43
C VAL A 88 7.91 11.33 9.00
N LEU A 89 6.91 12.19 9.12
CA LEU A 89 7.08 13.55 9.65
C LEU A 89 7.49 13.57 11.14
N CYS A 90 6.93 12.70 11.97
CA CYS A 90 7.37 12.53 13.35
C CYS A 90 8.82 12.06 13.42
N LYS A 91 9.20 11.08 12.59
CA LYS A 91 10.58 10.58 12.54
C LYS A 91 11.58 11.65 12.13
N SER A 92 11.24 12.52 11.18
CA SER A 92 12.11 13.63 10.73
C SER A 92 12.41 14.64 11.85
N HIS A 93 11.61 14.64 12.92
CA HIS A 93 11.80 15.46 14.13
C HIS A 93 12.37 14.67 15.31
N GLY A 94 12.92 13.48 15.06
CA GLY A 94 13.55 12.67 16.10
C GLY A 94 12.58 12.00 17.08
N ILE A 95 11.26 12.01 16.77
CA ILE A 95 10.24 11.36 17.60
C ILE A 95 10.32 9.85 17.38
N THR A 96 10.34 9.09 18.46
CA THR A 96 10.41 7.63 18.40
C THR A 96 9.08 7.01 17.98
N ARG A 97 9.14 5.81 17.38
CA ARG A 97 7.94 5.06 17.01
C ARG A 97 6.97 4.90 18.19
N LYS A 98 7.49 4.55 19.37
CA LYS A 98 6.67 4.39 20.58
C LYS A 98 5.90 5.66 20.96
N GLN A 99 6.55 6.82 20.91
CA GLN A 99 5.90 8.11 21.18
C GLN A 99 4.82 8.42 20.17
N THR A 100 5.10 8.17 18.87
CA THR A 100 4.12 8.38 17.81
C THR A 100 2.92 7.44 17.97
N ASP A 101 3.13 6.15 18.28
CA ASP A 101 2.06 5.18 18.49
C ASP A 101 1.19 5.53 19.71
N GLU A 102 1.78 6.03 20.78
CA GLU A 102 1.04 6.51 21.96
C GLU A 102 0.14 7.72 21.63
N ALA A 103 0.68 8.70 20.91
CA ALA A 103 -0.10 9.86 20.45
C ALA A 103 -1.17 9.44 19.43
N PHE A 104 -0.82 8.54 18.51
CA PHE A 104 -1.72 8.09 17.45
C PHE A 104 -2.97 7.39 17.99
N LYS A 105 -2.88 6.67 19.13
CA LYS A 105 -4.05 6.05 19.81
C LYS A 105 -5.16 7.06 20.13
N GLN A 106 -4.83 8.35 20.31
CA GLN A 106 -5.82 9.38 20.60
C GLN A 106 -6.55 9.91 19.35
N VAL A 107 -5.96 9.73 18.16
CA VAL A 107 -6.48 10.24 16.88
C VAL A 107 -6.93 9.12 15.93
N SER A 108 -6.55 7.86 16.17
CA SER A 108 -6.74 6.74 15.26
C SER A 108 -8.20 6.39 14.94
N LYS A 109 -9.14 6.75 15.80
CA LYS A 109 -10.57 6.42 15.64
C LYS A 109 -11.32 7.34 14.68
N GLN A 110 -10.74 8.46 14.28
CA GLN A 110 -11.40 9.47 13.43
C GLN A 110 -10.41 9.96 12.37
N SER A 111 -10.72 9.71 11.11
CA SER A 111 -9.86 10.08 9.99
C SER A 111 -9.61 11.60 9.91
N GLU A 112 -10.59 12.42 10.25
CA GLU A 112 -10.45 13.87 10.28
C GLU A 112 -9.39 14.35 11.28
N ARG A 113 -9.24 13.66 12.42
CA ARG A 113 -8.18 13.96 13.38
C ARG A 113 -6.79 13.62 12.85
N GLN A 114 -6.67 12.53 12.10
CA GLN A 114 -5.41 12.14 11.46
C GLN A 114 -5.02 13.15 10.38
N VAL A 115 -5.97 13.55 9.55
CA VAL A 115 -5.75 14.62 8.56
C VAL A 115 -5.33 15.92 9.24
N GLY A 116 -6.00 16.34 10.31
CA GLY A 116 -5.62 17.51 11.10
C GLY A 116 -4.20 17.43 11.66
N ALA A 117 -3.82 16.27 12.23
CA ALA A 117 -2.46 16.03 12.71
C ALA A 117 -1.42 16.16 11.59
N PHE A 118 -1.68 15.55 10.41
CA PHE A 118 -0.83 15.68 9.24
C PHE A 118 -0.64 17.13 8.82
N LEU A 119 -1.72 17.92 8.72
CA LEU A 119 -1.65 19.32 8.29
C LEU A 119 -0.76 20.16 9.21
N PHE A 120 -0.86 19.98 10.53
CA PHE A 120 0.00 20.70 11.48
C PHE A 120 1.45 20.21 11.45
N LEU A 121 1.69 18.91 11.34
CA LEU A 121 3.03 18.37 11.17
C LEU A 121 3.67 18.86 9.88
N TYR A 122 2.93 18.86 8.77
CA TYR A 122 3.39 19.40 7.49
C TYR A 122 3.78 20.88 7.60
N LEU A 123 2.94 21.68 8.25
CA LEU A 123 3.24 23.10 8.50
C LEU A 123 4.52 23.26 9.34
N ILE A 124 4.69 22.46 10.40
CA ILE A 124 5.85 22.54 11.29
C ILE A 124 7.14 22.16 10.54
N VAL A 125 7.09 21.10 9.74
CA VAL A 125 8.25 20.56 9.03
C VAL A 125 8.64 21.48 7.85
N PHE A 126 7.68 21.77 6.99
CA PHE A 126 7.96 22.47 5.72
C PHE A 126 7.81 24.01 5.79
N LYS A 127 7.30 24.54 6.92
CA LYS A 127 6.97 25.98 7.08
C LYS A 127 5.99 26.50 6.01
N LYS A 128 5.15 25.60 5.47
CA LYS A 128 4.16 25.85 4.43
C LYS A 128 2.86 25.16 4.78
N THR A 129 1.73 25.82 4.47
CA THR A 129 0.42 25.18 4.60
C THR A 129 0.20 24.17 3.48
N TYR A 130 -0.25 22.98 3.84
CA TYR A 130 -0.73 22.00 2.88
C TYR A 130 -2.21 22.28 2.53
N LYS A 131 -2.56 22.23 1.26
CA LYS A 131 -3.95 22.40 0.80
C LYS A 131 -4.48 21.07 0.32
N LEU A 132 -5.38 20.48 1.10
CA LEU A 132 -6.10 19.27 0.71
C LEU A 132 -7.03 19.53 -0.48
N ASN A 133 -7.15 18.56 -1.35
CA ASN A 133 -8.17 18.56 -2.38
C ASN A 133 -9.55 18.26 -1.75
N GLN A 134 -10.41 19.28 -1.66
CA GLN A 134 -11.74 19.17 -1.05
C GLN A 134 -12.69 18.25 -1.81
N ASP A 135 -12.48 18.04 -3.11
CA ASP A 135 -13.30 17.14 -3.92
C ASP A 135 -13.14 15.68 -3.49
N ILE A 136 -11.99 15.30 -2.93
CA ILE A 136 -11.76 13.96 -2.34
C ILE A 136 -12.72 13.73 -1.18
N SER A 137 -12.78 14.65 -0.21
CA SER A 137 -13.66 14.51 0.95
C SER A 137 -15.14 14.56 0.56
N THR A 138 -15.51 15.42 -0.40
CA THR A 138 -16.87 15.52 -0.92
C THR A 138 -17.31 14.21 -1.59
N THR A 139 -16.47 13.68 -2.49
CA THR A 139 -16.75 12.41 -3.20
C THR A 139 -16.82 11.23 -2.23
N ARG A 140 -15.86 11.15 -1.28
CA ARG A 140 -15.86 10.13 -0.23
C ARG A 140 -17.16 10.16 0.58
N ASN A 141 -17.59 11.34 1.04
CA ASN A 141 -18.80 11.48 1.86
C ASN A 141 -20.05 11.04 1.10
N LYS A 142 -20.15 11.38 -0.19
CA LYS A 142 -21.24 10.95 -1.06
C LYS A 142 -21.32 9.40 -1.17
N ILE A 143 -20.18 8.75 -1.36
CA ILE A 143 -20.12 7.29 -1.54
C ILE A 143 -20.28 6.57 -0.21
N ILE A 144 -19.44 6.89 0.79
CA ILE A 144 -19.33 6.11 2.03
C ILE A 144 -20.47 6.39 3.00
N HIS A 145 -20.91 7.65 3.11
CA HIS A 145 -21.92 8.02 4.12
C HIS A 145 -23.33 8.17 3.56
N GLN A 146 -23.46 8.51 2.27
CA GLN A 146 -24.79 8.68 1.64
C GLN A 146 -25.21 7.47 0.79
N GLY A 147 -24.32 6.46 0.66
CA GLY A 147 -24.64 5.21 -0.05
C GLY A 147 -24.72 5.36 -1.57
N HIS A 148 -24.06 6.38 -2.16
CA HIS A 148 -23.99 6.53 -3.60
C HIS A 148 -23.13 5.43 -4.22
N ILE A 149 -23.68 4.73 -5.21
CA ILE A 149 -22.94 3.75 -6.01
C ILE A 149 -22.32 4.48 -7.21
N PRO A 150 -20.99 4.64 -7.26
CA PRO A 150 -20.36 5.43 -8.30
C PRO A 150 -20.35 4.71 -9.65
N THR A 151 -20.43 5.47 -10.75
CA THR A 151 -20.17 4.96 -12.10
C THR A 151 -18.68 4.63 -12.28
N PRO A 152 -18.29 3.87 -13.32
CA PRO A 152 -16.88 3.63 -13.64
C PRO A 152 -16.07 4.94 -13.79
N GLU A 153 -16.63 5.97 -14.43
CA GLU A 153 -15.98 7.26 -14.61
C GLU A 153 -15.81 8.02 -13.29
N GLU A 154 -16.83 7.99 -12.42
CA GLU A 154 -16.75 8.62 -11.10
C GLU A 154 -15.66 7.96 -10.24
N VAL A 155 -15.56 6.64 -10.24
CA VAL A 155 -14.53 5.94 -9.44
C VAL A 155 -13.12 6.14 -10.01
N LEU A 156 -12.98 6.19 -11.34
CA LEU A 156 -11.70 6.49 -11.99
C LEU A 156 -11.25 7.93 -11.67
N SER A 157 -12.17 8.89 -11.69
CA SER A 157 -11.87 10.28 -11.32
C SER A 157 -11.50 10.39 -9.84
N PHE A 158 -12.22 9.70 -8.96
CA PHE A 158 -11.93 9.66 -7.53
C PHE A 158 -10.56 9.05 -7.24
N GLY A 159 -10.24 7.92 -7.88
CA GLY A 159 -8.95 7.27 -7.78
C GLY A 159 -7.79 8.15 -8.26
N ASP A 160 -7.96 8.84 -9.39
CA ASP A 160 -6.96 9.76 -9.92
C ASP A 160 -6.70 10.95 -8.97
N MET A 161 -7.75 11.52 -8.36
CA MET A 161 -7.58 12.59 -7.36
C MET A 161 -6.77 12.12 -6.15
N VAL A 162 -7.11 10.96 -5.58
CA VAL A 162 -6.40 10.38 -4.42
C VAL A 162 -4.97 10.00 -4.79
N TYR A 163 -4.79 9.35 -5.94
CA TYR A 163 -3.47 8.93 -6.41
C TYR A 163 -2.51 10.10 -6.57
N ARG A 164 -2.96 11.19 -7.21
CA ARG A 164 -2.13 12.41 -7.38
C ARG A 164 -1.82 13.09 -6.05
N GLU A 165 -2.77 13.14 -5.12
CA GLU A 165 -2.55 13.70 -3.79
C GLU A 165 -1.50 12.90 -3.02
N VAL A 166 -1.62 11.57 -3.01
CA VAL A 166 -0.65 10.66 -2.38
C VAL A 166 0.72 10.79 -3.04
N LEU A 167 0.77 10.73 -4.38
CA LEU A 167 2.00 10.84 -5.14
C LEU A 167 2.74 12.13 -4.85
N GLY A 168 2.05 13.28 -4.86
CA GLY A 168 2.68 14.57 -4.60
C GLY A 168 3.36 14.67 -3.23
N VAL A 169 2.80 14.04 -2.20
CA VAL A 169 3.44 14.00 -0.87
C VAL A 169 4.58 12.97 -0.85
N VAL A 170 4.39 11.80 -1.47
CA VAL A 170 5.44 10.76 -1.55
C VAL A 170 6.68 11.27 -2.27
N GLU A 171 6.54 11.99 -3.39
CA GLU A 171 7.65 12.60 -4.11
C GLU A 171 8.46 13.56 -3.23
N VAL A 172 7.79 14.37 -2.43
CA VAL A 172 8.47 15.26 -1.46
C VAL A 172 9.20 14.44 -0.41
N PHE A 173 8.59 13.37 0.12
CA PHE A 173 9.22 12.52 1.12
C PHE A 173 10.44 11.77 0.58
N ILE A 174 10.35 11.23 -0.64
CA ILE A 174 11.49 10.54 -1.27
C ILE A 174 12.63 11.51 -1.54
N LYS A 175 12.31 12.73 -1.96
CA LYS A 175 13.32 13.75 -2.25
C LYS A 175 14.00 14.28 -0.98
N GLU A 176 13.26 14.55 0.09
CA GLU A 176 13.75 15.30 1.25
C GLU A 176 13.93 14.43 2.51
N TYR A 177 13.23 13.28 2.60
CA TYR A 177 13.14 12.44 3.81
C TYR A 177 13.26 10.94 3.50
N ILE A 178 14.07 10.56 2.52
CA ILE A 178 14.21 9.16 2.09
C ILE A 178 14.67 8.23 3.23
N GLU A 179 15.51 8.71 4.14
CA GLU A 179 16.02 7.89 5.25
C GLU A 179 14.92 7.65 6.30
N GLU A 180 14.06 8.63 6.54
CA GLU A 180 12.90 8.50 7.43
C GLU A 180 11.85 7.56 6.82
N VAL A 181 11.61 7.65 5.52
CA VAL A 181 10.76 6.71 4.77
C VAL A 181 11.30 5.29 4.93
N ARG A 182 12.58 5.07 4.65
CA ARG A 182 13.24 3.76 4.80
C ARG A 182 13.15 3.24 6.23
N PHE A 183 13.35 4.14 7.20
CA PHE A 183 13.23 3.76 8.60
C PHE A 183 11.82 3.28 8.93
N VAL A 184 10.76 4.02 8.55
CA VAL A 184 9.38 3.66 8.83
C VAL A 184 9.01 2.32 8.19
N VAL A 185 9.41 2.10 6.93
CA VAL A 185 9.14 0.84 6.22
C VAL A 185 9.89 -0.33 6.87
N ASN A 186 11.18 -0.16 7.19
CA ASN A 186 11.98 -1.19 7.82
C ASN A 186 11.53 -1.52 9.25
N ASP A 187 11.11 -0.53 10.03
CA ASP A 187 10.60 -0.71 11.38
C ASP A 187 9.32 -1.56 11.38
N ASP A 188 8.41 -1.30 10.45
CA ASP A 188 7.20 -2.11 10.24
C ASP A 188 7.55 -3.57 9.87
N LEU A 189 8.48 -3.75 8.94
CA LEU A 189 8.95 -5.07 8.51
C LEU A 189 9.64 -5.85 9.65
N GLN A 190 10.49 -5.18 10.44
CA GLN A 190 11.14 -5.80 11.59
C GLN A 190 10.14 -6.17 12.69
N SER A 191 9.13 -5.33 12.93
CA SER A 191 8.04 -5.64 13.86
C SER A 191 7.30 -6.91 13.45
N LYS A 192 6.99 -7.08 12.16
CA LYS A 192 6.37 -8.29 11.63
C LYS A 192 7.31 -9.51 11.78
N LYS A 193 8.59 -9.34 11.43
CA LYS A 193 9.59 -10.39 11.50
C LYS A 193 9.84 -10.88 12.94
N SER A 194 9.81 -9.99 13.93
CA SER A 194 10.05 -10.35 15.34
C SER A 194 8.97 -11.26 15.93
N LYS A 195 7.83 -11.39 15.28
CA LYS A 195 6.71 -12.27 15.69
C LYS A 195 6.84 -13.69 15.12
N LEU A 196 7.81 -13.92 14.24
CA LEU A 196 8.03 -15.23 13.64
C LEU A 196 8.82 -16.14 14.58
N PRO A 197 8.54 -17.46 14.54
CA PRO A 197 9.39 -18.45 15.21
C PRO A 197 10.85 -18.36 14.72
N GLU A 198 11.78 -18.61 15.63
CA GLU A 198 13.21 -18.66 15.30
C GLU A 198 13.49 -19.72 14.21
N GLY A 199 14.35 -19.38 13.25
CA GLY A 199 14.68 -20.26 12.13
C GLY A 199 13.66 -20.28 10.99
N THR A 200 12.61 -19.43 11.04
CA THR A 200 11.64 -19.35 9.95
C THR A 200 12.28 -18.85 8.66
N LEU A 201 12.17 -19.62 7.57
CA LEU A 201 12.60 -19.21 6.24
C LEU A 201 11.60 -18.17 5.68
N LEU A 202 12.14 -17.01 5.37
CA LEU A 202 11.37 -15.93 4.73
C LEU A 202 11.40 -16.10 3.22
N SER A 203 10.25 -16.16 2.60
CA SER A 203 10.12 -15.91 1.17
C SER A 203 10.25 -14.42 0.90
N THR A 204 10.71 -14.08 -0.29
CA THR A 204 10.87 -12.69 -0.71
C THR A 204 9.53 -11.99 -0.61
N THR A 205 9.52 -10.89 0.10
CA THR A 205 8.36 -10.01 0.18
C THR A 205 8.12 -9.37 -1.17
N GLY A 206 7.03 -9.76 -1.83
CA GLY A 206 6.55 -9.00 -2.98
C GLY A 206 6.07 -7.62 -2.52
N GLY A 207 6.43 -6.57 -3.24
CA GLY A 207 5.78 -5.27 -3.12
C GLY A 207 4.47 -5.24 -3.90
N THR A 208 3.67 -4.22 -3.67
CA THR A 208 2.54 -3.86 -4.53
C THR A 208 3.05 -3.48 -5.93
N LYS A 209 2.22 -3.74 -6.95
CA LYS A 209 2.56 -3.51 -8.36
C LYS A 209 1.87 -2.28 -8.93
N PHE A 210 0.76 -1.87 -8.30
CA PHE A 210 -0.03 -0.73 -8.76
C PHE A 210 0.59 0.60 -8.35
N PHE A 211 1.06 0.69 -7.12
CA PHE A 211 1.75 1.85 -6.56
C PHE A 211 2.85 1.38 -5.61
N SER A 212 4.03 1.97 -5.69
CA SER A 212 5.08 1.74 -4.71
C SER A 212 5.82 3.04 -4.41
N ILE A 213 6.01 3.33 -3.11
CA ILE A 213 6.75 4.53 -2.65
C ILE A 213 8.19 4.60 -3.19
N TYR A 214 8.75 3.49 -3.66
CA TYR A 214 10.12 3.41 -4.18
C TYR A 214 10.20 3.41 -5.71
N THR A 215 9.08 3.54 -6.42
CA THR A 215 9.10 3.60 -7.88
C THR A 215 9.47 5.01 -8.33
N ASP A 216 10.55 5.12 -9.08
CA ASP A 216 10.92 6.37 -9.75
C ASP A 216 9.96 6.65 -10.91
N ASN A 217 9.64 7.94 -11.14
CA ASN A 217 8.79 8.38 -12.24
C ASN A 217 7.47 7.60 -12.31
N GLN A 218 6.68 7.68 -11.24
CA GLN A 218 5.36 7.06 -11.18
C GLN A 218 4.50 7.46 -12.39
N PRO A 219 3.85 6.48 -13.05
CA PRO A 219 2.94 6.77 -14.16
C PRO A 219 1.71 7.53 -13.67
N SER A 220 0.94 8.10 -14.60
CA SER A 220 -0.39 8.60 -14.27
C SER A 220 -1.30 7.47 -13.78
N TYR A 221 -2.37 7.81 -13.07
CA TYR A 221 -3.30 6.81 -12.52
C TYR A 221 -3.83 5.83 -13.58
N ARG A 222 -4.18 6.33 -14.78
CA ARG A 222 -4.68 5.50 -15.89
C ARG A 222 -3.59 4.59 -16.45
N GLU A 223 -2.39 5.10 -16.67
CA GLU A 223 -1.25 4.31 -17.11
C GLU A 223 -0.88 3.25 -16.05
N ALA A 224 -0.94 3.60 -14.76
CA ALA A 224 -0.72 2.64 -13.66
C ALA A 224 -1.74 1.50 -13.71
N LEU A 225 -3.01 1.77 -13.99
CA LEU A 225 -4.05 0.74 -14.13
C LEU A 225 -3.80 -0.17 -15.34
N GLU A 226 -3.38 0.39 -16.48
CA GLU A 226 -3.05 -0.40 -17.68
C GLU A 226 -1.83 -1.29 -17.42
N LEU A 227 -0.75 -0.76 -16.85
CA LEU A 227 0.44 -1.52 -16.49
C LEU A 227 0.12 -2.61 -15.45
N TYR A 228 -0.71 -2.28 -14.47
CA TYR A 228 -1.14 -3.24 -13.45
C TYR A 228 -1.94 -4.40 -14.07
N LYS A 229 -2.86 -4.11 -14.98
CA LYS A 229 -3.62 -5.12 -15.73
C LYS A 229 -2.68 -6.05 -16.49
N MET A 230 -1.79 -5.49 -17.32
CA MET A 230 -0.81 -6.27 -18.10
C MET A 230 0.07 -7.15 -17.19
N THR A 231 0.56 -6.61 -16.09
CA THR A 231 1.38 -7.34 -15.14
C THR A 231 0.59 -8.46 -14.47
N SER A 232 -0.65 -8.19 -14.07
CA SER A 232 -1.53 -9.19 -13.45
C SER A 232 -1.85 -10.35 -14.39
N ASP A 233 -2.05 -10.08 -15.68
CA ASP A 233 -2.27 -11.11 -16.70
C ASP A 233 -1.02 -12.02 -16.82
N VAL A 234 0.19 -11.44 -16.85
CA VAL A 234 1.45 -12.20 -16.91
C VAL A 234 1.62 -13.07 -15.66
N PHE A 235 1.32 -12.53 -14.48
CA PHE A 235 1.40 -13.30 -13.22
C PHE A 235 0.36 -14.41 -13.15
N ALA A 236 -0.86 -14.16 -13.64
CA ALA A 236 -1.90 -15.18 -13.72
C ALA A 236 -1.47 -16.35 -14.62
N ILE A 237 -0.77 -16.07 -15.73
CA ILE A 237 -0.20 -17.11 -16.61
C ILE A 237 0.89 -17.90 -15.85
N GLY A 238 1.81 -17.21 -15.15
CA GLY A 238 2.88 -17.88 -14.39
C GLY A 238 2.38 -18.72 -13.21
N CYS A 239 1.18 -18.42 -12.71
CA CYS A 239 0.55 -19.19 -11.62
C CYS A 239 -0.30 -20.38 -12.11
N ARG A 240 -0.55 -20.55 -13.41
CA ARG A 240 -1.30 -21.71 -13.95
C ARG A 240 -0.45 -22.97 -13.98
N ASP A 241 -1.11 -24.12 -13.85
CA ASP A 241 -0.43 -25.42 -13.70
C ASP A 241 0.15 -25.99 -15.02
N ASP A 242 -0.15 -25.37 -16.16
CA ASP A 242 0.04 -25.95 -17.50
C ASP A 242 1.38 -25.55 -18.17
N MET A 243 2.38 -25.06 -17.43
CA MET A 243 3.71 -24.77 -18.00
C MET A 243 4.84 -25.58 -17.35
#